data_5a8a1f2b3185fd68a3bd5d0e49901be3
#
_entry.id   5a8a1f2b3185fd68a3bd5d0e49901be3
#
_cell.length_a   1.000
_cell.length_b   1.000
_cell.length_c   1.000
_cell.angle_alpha   90.00
_cell.angle_beta   90.00
_cell.angle_gamma   90.00
#
_symmetry.space_group_name_H-M   'P 1'
#
loop_
_entity.id
_entity.type
_entity.pdbx_description
1 polymer ?
#
loop_
_entity_poly.entity_id
_entity_poly.type
_entity_poly.pdbx_seq_one_letter_code
_entity_poly.pdbx_strand_id
1 'polypeptide(L)' 'MVDFVYVVTFEYEDEFEVVGAARTRKDAEEYIEKIILNLPLRNNTEERKDNNNYYITGVPLYKDKLQQALDNMQ' A
#
# COMPACT_ATOMS: atom_id res chain seq x y z
N MET A 1 5.22 -21.73 -1.72
CA MET A 1 5.40 -20.51 -2.51
C MET A 1 4.90 -19.32 -1.71
N VAL A 2 5.68 -18.27 -1.70
CA VAL A 2 5.32 -17.05 -0.96
C VAL A 2 4.79 -16.02 -1.95
N ASP A 3 3.57 -15.58 -1.72
CA ASP A 3 3.00 -14.46 -2.47
C ASP A 3 3.32 -13.17 -1.76
N PHE A 4 3.46 -12.10 -2.53
CA PHE A 4 3.70 -10.78 -1.97
C PHE A 4 2.52 -9.86 -2.26
N VAL A 5 2.26 -8.97 -1.32
CA VAL A 5 1.37 -7.83 -1.52
C VAL A 5 2.21 -6.58 -1.32
N TYR A 6 2.08 -5.65 -2.24
CA TYR A 6 2.82 -4.38 -2.18
C TYR A 6 1.89 -3.31 -1.64
N VAL A 7 2.16 -2.91 -0.42
CA VAL A 7 1.34 -1.94 0.29
C VAL A 7 1.86 -0.53 -0.01
N VAL A 8 0.95 0.34 -0.41
CA VAL A 8 1.27 1.74 -0.70
C VAL A 8 0.87 2.59 0.50
N THR A 9 1.82 3.34 1.02
CA THR A 9 1.59 4.22 2.16
C THR A 9 1.94 5.66 1.81
N PHE A 10 1.23 6.58 2.41
CA PHE A 10 1.56 8.01 2.40
C PHE A 10 2.18 8.35 3.75
N GLU A 11 3.35 8.97 3.72
CA GLU A 11 4.06 9.38 4.94
C GLU A 11 4.61 10.79 4.75
N TYR A 12 4.20 11.68 5.61
CA TYR A 12 4.69 13.06 5.60
C TYR A 12 4.63 13.60 7.02
N GLU A 13 5.78 13.98 7.54
CA GLU A 13 5.92 14.42 8.93
C GLU A 13 5.33 13.38 9.89
N ASP A 14 4.27 13.73 10.63
CA ASP A 14 3.62 12.83 11.57
C ASP A 14 2.43 12.08 10.96
N GLU A 15 2.14 12.33 9.68
CA GLU A 15 1.05 11.65 9.01
C GLU A 15 1.49 10.32 8.44
N PHE A 16 0.67 9.30 8.64
CA PHE A 16 0.87 7.98 8.05
C PHE A 16 -0.49 7.41 7.66
N GLU A 17 -0.61 6.99 6.42
CA GLU A 17 -1.87 6.42 5.93
C GLU A 17 -1.59 5.33 4.91
N VAL A 18 -2.26 4.19 5.05
CA VAL A 18 -2.26 3.14 4.04
C VAL A 18 -3.27 3.55 2.98
N VAL A 19 -2.79 3.80 1.76
CA VAL A 19 -3.65 4.31 0.69
C VAL A 19 -4.02 3.26 -0.34
N GLY A 20 -3.35 2.10 -0.33
CA GLY A 20 -3.69 1.03 -1.25
C GLY A 20 -2.75 -0.14 -1.16
N ALA A 21 -3.02 -1.12 -2.01
CA ALA A 21 -2.18 -2.30 -2.14
C ALA A 21 -2.33 -2.87 -3.54
N ALA A 22 -1.30 -3.57 -4.00
CA ALA A 22 -1.29 -4.18 -5.32
C ALA A 22 -0.52 -5.49 -5.26
N ARG A 23 -0.72 -6.33 -6.28
CA ARG A 23 -0.07 -7.64 -6.34
C ARG A 23 1.37 -7.56 -6.84
N THR A 24 1.71 -6.53 -7.57
CA THR A 24 3.06 -6.33 -8.08
C THR A 24 3.54 -4.92 -7.75
N ARG A 25 4.85 -4.77 -7.67
CA ARG A 25 5.46 -3.45 -7.45
C ARG A 25 5.10 -2.48 -8.58
N LYS A 26 5.10 -2.98 -9.80
CA LYS A 26 4.76 -2.17 -10.97
C LYS A 26 3.34 -1.63 -10.87
N ASP A 27 2.39 -2.48 -10.49
CA ASP A 27 1.00 -2.05 -10.32
C ASP A 27 0.87 -1.04 -9.19
N ALA A 28 1.65 -1.20 -8.12
CA ALA A 28 1.67 -0.24 -7.02
C ALA A 28 2.19 1.12 -7.49
N GLU A 29 3.25 1.13 -8.30
CA GLU A 29 3.79 2.35 -8.85
C GLU A 29 2.80 3.05 -9.77
N GLU A 30 2.12 2.29 -10.62
CA GLU A 30 1.08 2.83 -11.50
C GLU A 30 -0.11 3.36 -10.71
N TYR A 31 -0.46 2.70 -9.62
CA TYR A 31 -1.54 3.14 -8.76
C TYR A 31 -1.25 4.53 -8.19
N ILE A 32 -0.02 4.75 -7.75
CA ILE A 32 0.38 6.05 -7.24
C ILE A 32 0.29 7.10 -8.35
N GLU A 33 0.90 6.84 -9.51
CA GLU A 33 0.96 7.80 -10.60
C GLU A 33 -0.40 8.12 -11.20
N LYS A 34 -1.19 7.10 -11.49
CA LYS A 34 -2.40 7.26 -12.28
C LYS A 34 -3.65 7.52 -11.46
N ILE A 35 -3.65 7.08 -10.22
CA ILE A 35 -4.84 7.19 -9.38
C ILE A 35 -4.64 8.19 -8.26
N ILE A 36 -3.70 7.94 -7.38
CA ILE A 36 -3.53 8.78 -6.20
C ILE A 36 -3.19 10.22 -6.54
N LEU A 37 -2.21 10.42 -7.42
CA LEU A 37 -1.75 11.77 -7.77
C LEU A 37 -2.75 12.56 -8.61
N ASN A 38 -3.70 11.87 -9.22
CA ASN A 38 -4.70 12.50 -10.08
C ASN A 38 -6.09 12.60 -9.46
N LEU A 39 -6.31 11.99 -8.30
CA LEU A 39 -7.59 12.10 -7.64
C LEU A 39 -7.77 13.47 -7.01
N PRO A 40 -8.99 14.03 -7.07
CA PRO A 40 -9.31 15.21 -6.28
C PRO A 40 -9.45 14.77 -4.82
N LEU A 41 -8.33 14.75 -4.12
CA LEU A 41 -8.31 14.32 -2.73
C LEU A 41 -8.96 15.39 -1.84
N ARG A 42 -9.62 14.93 -0.77
CA ARG A 42 -10.24 15.81 0.22
C ARG A 42 -9.28 16.87 0.74
N ASN A 43 -8.06 16.46 0.96
CA ASN A 43 -6.97 17.33 1.37
C ASN A 43 -6.00 17.41 0.21
N ASN A 44 -6.34 18.23 -0.78
CA ASN A 44 -5.55 18.37 -1.98
C ASN A 44 -4.32 19.24 -1.70
N THR A 45 -3.46 18.76 -0.81
CA THR A 45 -2.24 19.43 -0.42
C THR A 45 -1.12 19.06 -1.39
N GLU A 46 -0.10 19.90 -1.47
CA GLU A 46 1.05 19.63 -2.31
C GLU A 46 1.78 18.36 -1.87
N GLU A 47 1.79 18.11 -0.55
CA GLU A 47 2.43 16.92 0.02
C GLU A 47 1.80 15.63 -0.50
N ARG A 48 0.48 15.64 -0.69
CA ARG A 48 -0.23 14.45 -1.20
C ARG A 48 -0.05 14.25 -2.69
N LYS A 49 0.40 15.27 -3.40
CA LYS A 49 0.69 15.18 -4.82
C LYS A 49 2.16 14.86 -5.09
N ASP A 50 2.99 14.85 -4.06
CA ASP A 50 4.40 14.56 -4.19
C ASP A 50 4.63 13.05 -4.11
N ASN A 51 5.09 12.47 -5.23
CA ASN A 51 5.38 11.05 -5.31
C ASN A 51 6.40 10.59 -4.26
N ASN A 52 7.27 11.49 -3.82
CA ASN A 52 8.31 11.16 -2.83
C ASN A 52 7.74 10.88 -1.45
N ASN A 53 6.50 11.23 -1.19
CA ASN A 53 5.84 10.97 0.08
C ASN A 53 5.08 9.64 0.10
N TYR A 54 5.14 8.88 -0.99
CA TYR A 54 4.54 7.56 -1.07
C TYR A 54 5.59 6.48 -1.08
N TYR A 55 5.33 5.42 -0.34
CA TYR A 55 6.25 4.31 -0.19
C TYR A 55 5.57 3.01 -0.56
N ILE A 56 6.32 2.09 -1.13
CA ILE A 56 5.84 0.77 -1.50
C ILE A 56 6.61 -0.24 -0.68
N THR A 57 5.89 -1.03 0.09
CA THR A 57 6.49 -2.07 0.94
C THR A 57 5.99 -3.43 0.52
N GLY A 58 6.89 -4.32 0.15
CA GLY A 58 6.53 -5.70 -0.15
C GLY A 58 6.30 -6.46 1.14
N VAL A 59 5.11 -7.01 1.30
CA VAL A 59 4.73 -7.80 2.45
C VAL A 59 4.49 -9.24 2.01
N PRO A 60 5.26 -10.20 2.51
CA PRO A 60 5.04 -11.60 2.14
C PRO A 60 3.79 -12.15 2.79
N LEU A 61 3.02 -12.89 2.02
CA LEU A 61 1.84 -13.58 2.53
C LEU A 61 2.18 -15.07 2.70
N TYR A 62 2.15 -15.54 3.92
CA TYR A 62 2.39 -16.94 4.23
C TYR A 62 1.03 -17.62 4.40
N LYS A 63 0.52 -18.18 3.32
CA LYS A 63 -0.80 -18.81 3.31
C LYS A 63 -0.94 -19.89 4.37
N ASP A 64 0.11 -20.67 4.54
CA ASP A 64 0.09 -21.77 5.53
C ASP A 64 -0.05 -21.23 6.96
N LYS A 65 0.65 -20.13 7.24
CA LYS A 65 0.58 -19.51 8.57
C LYS A 65 -0.76 -18.83 8.78
N LEU A 66 -1.34 -18.26 7.74
CA LEU A 66 -2.66 -17.66 7.83
C LEU A 66 -3.72 -18.72 8.11
N GLN A 67 -3.66 -19.84 7.40
CA GLN A 67 -4.59 -20.95 7.61
C GLN A 67 -4.47 -21.50 9.03
N GLN A 68 -3.24 -21.64 9.50
CA GLN A 68 -2.98 -22.10 10.85
C GLN A 68 -3.56 -21.15 11.90
N ALA A 69 -3.40 -19.85 11.68
CA ALA A 69 -3.95 -18.84 12.59
C ALA A 69 -5.47 -18.89 12.61
N LEU A 70 -6.10 -19.05 11.43
CA LEU A 70 -7.55 -19.17 11.35
C LEU A 70 -8.06 -20.41 12.07
N ASP A 71 -7.35 -21.52 11.94
CA ASP A 71 -7.71 -22.77 12.61
C ASP A 71 -7.62 -22.63 14.13
N ASN A 72 -6.65 -21.88 14.62
CA ASN A 72 -6.46 -21.65 16.04
C ASN A 72 -7.50 -20.70 16.65
N MET A 73 -8.22 -19.98 15.81
CA MET A 73 -9.25 -19.05 16.27
C MET A 73 -10.61 -19.73 16.49
N GLN A 74 -10.72 -20.98 16.15
CA GLN A 74 -11.96 -21.74 16.34
C GLN A 74 -12.02 -22.46 17.66
#